data_627d42abd4756287adf8e7c5a0e6937b
#
_entry.id   627d42abd4756287adf8e7c5a0e6937b
#
_cell.length_a   1.000
_cell.length_b   1.000
_cell.length_c   1.000
_cell.angle_alpha   90.00
_cell.angle_beta   90.00
_cell.angle_gamma   90.00
#
_symmetry.space_group_name_H-M   'P 1'
#
loop_
_entity.id
_entity.type
_entity.pdbx_description
1 polymer ?
#
loop_
_entity_poly.entity_id
_entity_poly.type
_entity_poly.pdbx_seq_one_letter_code
_entity_poly.pdbx_strand_id
1 'polypeptide(L)'
;VAGGSGPQRLNTPSTWVHTKNPAVHRLNYQLGLRALVSGRTLIGEGKSLGQIDLATYFVAMNVCDTLRSNGKKTYECSVFVSGDDDHTEVLKQFDDAMAGYGLNRRGLSGVIPGAPQIPVKDLTAADIPIDRAKDVQFRPSAFERFNHLSGQFTSIESMWNPESLKPVYVNADIAADXRCGTRRA
;
A
#
# COMPACT_ATOMS: atom_id res chain seq x y z
N VAL A 1 5.42 6.95 16.56
CA VAL A 1 3.96 6.99 16.50
C VAL A 1 3.40 6.13 17.63
N ALA A 2 2.30 6.56 18.28
CA ALA A 2 1.68 5.79 19.36
C ALA A 2 1.31 4.39 18.86
N GLY A 3 1.79 3.37 19.56
CA GLY A 3 1.59 1.99 19.15
C GLY A 3 2.62 1.47 18.16
N GLY A 4 3.46 2.33 17.61
CA GLY A 4 4.52 1.95 16.67
C GLY A 4 5.87 1.87 17.37
N SER A 5 6.85 1.33 16.64
CA SER A 5 8.21 1.15 17.17
C SER A 5 9.06 2.42 17.17
N GLY A 6 8.67 3.43 16.39
CA GLY A 6 9.43 4.68 16.28
C GLY A 6 9.18 5.66 17.40
N PRO A 7 10.01 6.69 17.54
CA PRO A 7 9.91 7.69 18.60
C PRO A 7 8.80 8.73 18.39
N GLN A 8 8.28 8.88 17.19
CA GLN A 8 7.30 9.91 16.89
C GLN A 8 5.95 9.63 17.56
N ARG A 9 5.33 10.69 18.06
CA ARG A 9 4.02 10.60 18.71
C ARG A 9 3.05 11.59 18.06
N LEU A 10 1.85 11.11 17.75
CA LEU A 10 0.85 11.88 16.99
C LEU A 10 0.50 13.21 17.66
N ASN A 11 0.35 13.19 18.98
CA ASN A 11 -0.07 14.37 19.74
C ASN A 11 1.11 15.14 20.35
N THR A 12 2.34 14.88 19.90
CA THR A 12 3.53 15.54 20.43
C THR A 12 4.42 16.03 19.29
N PRO A 13 4.09 17.21 18.69
CA PRO A 13 4.82 17.69 17.52
C PRO A 13 6.35 17.78 17.70
N SER A 14 6.83 18.03 18.92
CA SER A 14 8.27 18.08 19.18
C SER A 14 9.00 16.76 18.92
N THR A 15 8.26 15.66 18.80
CA THR A 15 8.85 14.33 18.45
C THR A 15 8.87 14.06 16.94
N TRP A 16 8.30 14.95 16.14
CA TRP A 16 8.19 14.73 14.70
C TRP A 16 9.53 14.97 14.01
N VAL A 17 9.92 14.04 13.17
CA VAL A 17 11.14 14.15 12.34
C VAL A 17 10.78 13.81 10.90
N HIS A 18 11.63 14.23 9.99
CA HIS A 18 11.44 13.90 8.58
C HIS A 18 11.30 12.37 8.38
N THR A 19 10.38 11.97 7.56
CA THR A 19 10.14 10.56 7.27
C THR A 19 9.77 10.39 5.79
N LYS A 20 10.09 9.23 5.23
CA LYS A 20 9.66 8.82 3.89
C LYS A 20 8.58 7.73 3.96
N ASN A 21 8.00 7.51 5.13
CA ASN A 21 7.02 6.44 5.37
C ASN A 21 5.68 6.81 4.75
N PRO A 22 5.20 6.07 3.73
CA PRO A 22 3.95 6.43 3.04
C PRO A 22 2.73 6.40 3.95
N ALA A 23 2.68 5.48 4.92
CA ALA A 23 1.53 5.42 5.84
C ALA A 23 1.46 6.66 6.75
N VAL A 24 2.62 7.23 7.14
CA VAL A 24 2.66 8.48 7.91
C VAL A 24 2.14 9.64 7.06
N HIS A 25 2.60 9.73 5.82
CA HIS A 25 2.17 10.80 4.90
C HIS A 25 0.67 10.70 4.60
N ARG A 26 0.17 9.48 4.37
CA ARG A 26 -1.25 9.24 4.13
C ARG A 26 -2.09 9.70 5.33
N LEU A 27 -1.67 9.34 6.55
CA LEU A 27 -2.38 9.77 7.76
C LEU A 27 -2.38 11.30 7.90
N ASN A 28 -1.22 11.93 7.69
CA ASN A 28 -1.11 13.39 7.77
C ASN A 28 -1.98 14.07 6.71
N TYR A 29 -2.06 13.50 5.51
CA TYR A 29 -2.91 14.03 4.45
C TYR A 29 -4.40 13.92 4.83
N GLN A 30 -4.81 12.81 5.43
CA GLN A 30 -6.20 12.65 5.87
C GLN A 30 -6.56 13.59 7.02
N LEU A 31 -5.65 13.81 7.96
CA LEU A 31 -5.86 14.79 9.03
C LEU A 31 -5.85 16.22 8.52
N GLY A 32 -5.09 16.45 7.46
CA GLY A 32 -4.98 17.75 6.82
C GLY A 32 -4.01 18.69 7.50
N LEU A 33 -3.29 19.44 6.68
CA LEU A 33 -2.43 20.54 7.14
C LEU A 33 -3.30 21.77 7.40
N ARG A 34 -3.28 22.26 8.62
CA ARG A 34 -4.15 23.37 9.02
C ARG A 34 -3.37 24.67 9.24
N ALA A 35 -4.00 25.78 8.88
CA ALA A 35 -3.46 27.12 9.17
C ALA A 35 -3.44 27.33 10.68
N LEU A 36 -2.30 27.79 11.20
CA LEU A 36 -2.08 27.94 12.65
C LEU A 36 -3.07 28.91 13.31
N VAL A 37 -3.43 29.98 12.61
CA VAL A 37 -4.29 31.02 13.18
C VAL A 37 -5.77 30.72 13.00
N SER A 38 -6.17 30.36 11.77
CA SER A 38 -7.61 30.17 11.45
C SER A 38 -8.11 28.73 11.68
N GLY A 39 -7.20 27.77 11.82
CA GLY A 39 -7.57 26.35 11.93
C GLY A 39 -8.09 25.74 10.63
N ARG A 40 -8.19 26.54 9.56
CA ARG A 40 -8.72 26.07 8.27
C ARG A 40 -7.75 25.06 7.65
N THR A 41 -8.31 23.99 7.09
CA THR A 41 -7.52 23.00 6.35
C THR A 41 -7.02 23.64 5.05
N LEU A 42 -5.70 23.60 4.86
CA LEU A 42 -5.04 24.13 3.67
C LEU A 42 -4.82 23.05 2.61
N ILE A 43 -4.37 21.87 3.04
CA ILE A 43 -4.10 20.73 2.15
C ILE A 43 -4.58 19.48 2.88
N GLY A 44 -5.22 18.57 2.16
CA GLY A 44 -5.68 17.29 2.70
C GLY A 44 -7.18 17.26 2.99
N GLU A 45 -7.65 16.11 3.47
CA GLU A 45 -9.08 15.88 3.67
C GLU A 45 -9.66 16.59 4.91
N GLY A 46 -8.86 16.86 5.92
CA GLY A 46 -9.31 17.53 7.15
C GLY A 46 -10.13 16.63 8.07
N LYS A 47 -9.98 15.32 7.97
CA LYS A 47 -10.71 14.37 8.83
C LYS A 47 -10.33 14.54 10.30
N SER A 48 -11.27 14.24 11.18
CA SER A 48 -11.00 14.16 12.61
C SER A 48 -10.39 12.80 12.96
N LEU A 49 -9.70 12.72 14.08
CA LEU A 49 -9.13 11.44 14.56
C LEU A 49 -10.21 10.38 14.78
N GLY A 50 -11.42 10.79 15.14
CA GLY A 50 -12.54 9.86 15.31
C GLY A 50 -13.06 9.22 14.03
N GLN A 51 -12.61 9.72 12.87
CA GLN A 51 -12.97 9.17 11.56
C GLN A 51 -11.88 8.27 10.98
N ILE A 52 -10.81 8.02 11.75
CA ILE A 52 -9.63 7.27 11.29
C ILE A 52 -9.41 6.05 12.17
N ASP A 53 -9.22 4.90 11.53
CA ASP A 53 -8.83 3.65 12.22
C ASP A 53 -7.32 3.67 12.45
N LEU A 54 -6.89 4.32 13.53
CA LEU A 54 -5.47 4.49 13.85
C LEU A 54 -4.73 3.16 14.00
N ALA A 55 -5.43 2.08 14.42
CA ALA A 55 -4.79 0.78 14.60
C ALA A 55 -4.22 0.27 13.27
N THR A 56 -4.98 0.40 12.18
CA THR A 56 -4.51 -0.03 10.86
C THR A 56 -3.32 0.81 10.40
N TYR A 57 -3.33 2.12 10.71
CA TYR A 57 -2.22 3.00 10.37
C TYR A 57 -0.94 2.62 11.12
N PHE A 58 -1.04 2.29 12.42
CA PHE A 58 0.15 1.90 13.18
C PHE A 58 0.77 0.62 12.65
N VAL A 59 -0.07 -0.35 12.25
CA VAL A 59 0.40 -1.58 11.59
C VAL A 59 1.11 -1.23 10.28
N ALA A 60 0.47 -0.40 9.44
CA ALA A 60 1.05 -0.01 8.15
C ALA A 60 2.40 0.72 8.32
N MET A 61 2.49 1.64 9.29
CA MET A 61 3.73 2.35 9.59
C MET A 61 4.86 1.40 9.96
N ASN A 62 4.56 0.39 10.80
CA ASN A 62 5.56 -0.59 11.20
C ASN A 62 5.99 -1.46 10.02
N VAL A 63 5.04 -1.89 9.18
CA VAL A 63 5.34 -2.66 7.96
C VAL A 63 6.26 -1.85 7.03
N CYS A 64 5.94 -0.58 6.79
CA CYS A 64 6.75 0.27 5.92
C CYS A 64 8.17 0.45 6.46
N ASP A 65 8.33 0.57 7.79
CA ASP A 65 9.63 0.79 8.42
C ASP A 65 10.43 -0.51 8.63
N THR A 66 9.85 -1.69 8.39
CA THR A 66 10.56 -2.96 8.50
C THR A 66 11.75 -2.97 7.51
N LEU A 67 12.91 -3.39 8.00
CA LEU A 67 14.09 -3.44 7.15
C LEU A 67 14.14 -4.74 6.34
N ARG A 68 14.46 -4.61 5.07
CA ARG A 68 14.73 -5.73 4.18
C ARG A 68 16.15 -6.24 4.42
N SER A 69 16.50 -7.39 3.83
CA SER A 69 17.82 -7.97 3.94
C SER A 69 18.95 -7.05 3.47
N ASN A 70 18.65 -6.09 2.60
CA ASN A 70 19.61 -5.10 2.11
C ASN A 70 19.75 -3.88 3.04
N GLY A 71 19.11 -3.87 4.20
CA GLY A 71 19.15 -2.78 5.17
C GLY A 71 18.27 -1.59 4.84
N LYS A 72 17.55 -1.61 3.72
CA LYS A 72 16.63 -0.52 3.36
C LYS A 72 15.23 -0.81 3.90
N LYS A 73 14.46 0.24 4.10
CA LYS A 73 13.06 0.10 4.53
C LYS A 73 12.24 -0.58 3.42
N THR A 74 11.18 -1.26 3.84
CA THR A 74 10.32 -2.00 2.90
C THR A 74 9.62 -1.06 1.92
N TYR A 75 9.06 0.04 2.44
CA TYR A 75 8.35 1.00 1.60
C TYR A 75 8.77 2.42 1.95
N GLU A 76 9.09 3.19 0.93
CA GLU A 76 9.39 4.62 1.04
C GLU A 76 8.68 5.34 -0.09
N CYS A 77 8.30 6.60 0.13
CA CYS A 77 7.70 7.43 -0.91
C CYS A 77 8.23 8.84 -0.88
N SER A 78 8.10 9.49 -2.01
CA SER A 78 8.30 10.91 -2.18
C SER A 78 7.19 11.39 -3.12
N VAL A 79 6.25 12.16 -2.59
CA VAL A 79 5.05 12.58 -3.32
C VAL A 79 4.93 14.10 -3.22
N PHE A 80 4.64 14.75 -4.32
CA PHE A 80 4.30 16.16 -4.35
C PHE A 80 2.77 16.27 -4.38
N VAL A 81 2.22 17.11 -3.50
CA VAL A 81 0.78 17.30 -3.40
C VAL A 81 0.46 18.80 -3.55
N SER A 82 -0.45 19.10 -4.46
CA SER A 82 -0.97 20.45 -4.64
C SER A 82 -2.34 20.60 -3.96
N GLY A 83 -2.73 21.84 -3.70
CA GLY A 83 -4.06 22.12 -3.13
C GLY A 83 -5.22 21.80 -4.07
N ASP A 84 -4.95 21.68 -5.37
CA ASP A 84 -5.96 21.44 -6.38
C ASP A 84 -6.06 19.94 -6.77
N ASP A 85 -5.22 19.09 -6.19
CA ASP A 85 -5.21 17.66 -6.52
C ASP A 85 -6.45 16.96 -5.97
N ASP A 86 -6.95 15.97 -6.72
CA ASP A 86 -8.07 15.14 -6.26
C ASP A 86 -7.63 14.26 -5.08
N HIS A 87 -8.41 14.27 -4.02
CA HIS A 87 -8.09 13.54 -2.80
C HIS A 87 -7.93 12.03 -3.05
N THR A 88 -8.74 11.46 -3.95
CA THR A 88 -8.70 10.03 -4.23
C THR A 88 -7.38 9.67 -4.91
N GLU A 89 -6.94 10.50 -5.87
CA GLU A 89 -5.69 10.27 -6.59
C GLU A 89 -4.47 10.39 -5.66
N VAL A 90 -4.49 11.38 -4.76
CA VAL A 90 -3.40 11.56 -3.79
C VAL A 90 -3.34 10.36 -2.84
N LEU A 91 -4.49 9.92 -2.31
CA LEU A 91 -4.52 8.75 -1.43
C LEU A 91 -4.04 7.50 -2.15
N LYS A 92 -4.42 7.35 -3.43
CA LYS A 92 -3.97 6.23 -4.25
C LYS A 92 -2.46 6.22 -4.43
N GLN A 93 -1.83 7.39 -4.63
CA GLN A 93 -0.36 7.46 -4.73
C GLN A 93 0.31 6.90 -3.47
N PHE A 94 -0.22 7.23 -2.27
CA PHE A 94 0.31 6.68 -1.03
C PHE A 94 0.04 5.18 -0.91
N ASP A 95 -1.15 4.72 -1.33
CA ASP A 95 -1.52 3.31 -1.29
C ASP A 95 -0.61 2.51 -2.25
N ASP A 96 -0.38 3.01 -3.46
CA ASP A 96 0.51 2.39 -4.44
C ASP A 96 1.96 2.33 -3.90
N ALA A 97 2.43 3.39 -3.22
CA ALA A 97 3.78 3.44 -2.68
C ALA A 97 4.04 2.39 -1.59
N MET A 98 3.00 1.90 -0.92
CA MET A 98 3.15 0.83 0.08
C MET A 98 2.54 -0.50 -0.38
N ALA A 99 2.23 -0.61 -1.70
CA ALA A 99 1.59 -1.77 -2.32
C ALA A 99 0.32 -2.18 -1.55
N GLY A 100 -0.38 -1.20 -1.01
CA GLY A 100 -1.54 -1.39 -0.14
C GLY A 100 -2.81 -0.84 -0.73
N TYR A 101 -3.82 -0.75 0.09
CA TYR A 101 -5.09 -0.15 -0.33
C TYR A 101 -5.84 0.44 0.86
N GLY A 102 -6.66 1.45 0.56
CA GLY A 102 -7.50 2.10 1.54
C GLY A 102 -8.64 1.20 2.01
N LEU A 103 -9.00 1.34 3.26
CA LEU A 103 -10.07 0.58 3.90
C LEU A 103 -11.08 1.55 4.51
N ASN A 104 -12.35 1.35 4.19
CA ASN A 104 -13.43 2.06 4.88
C ASN A 104 -14.29 1.04 5.59
N ARG A 105 -14.31 1.11 6.93
CA ARG A 105 -15.04 0.14 7.73
C ARG A 105 -15.78 0.85 8.86
N ARG A 106 -17.09 0.69 8.89
CA ARG A 106 -17.97 1.28 9.92
C ARG A 106 -17.78 2.81 10.03
N GLY A 107 -17.57 3.48 8.90
CA GLY A 107 -17.37 4.92 8.87
C GLY A 107 -15.95 5.38 9.22
N LEU A 108 -15.04 4.46 9.52
CA LEU A 108 -13.66 4.79 9.79
C LEU A 108 -12.79 4.54 8.54
N SER A 109 -11.90 5.47 8.27
CA SER A 109 -10.92 5.35 7.20
C SER A 109 -9.65 4.71 7.74
N GLY A 110 -9.21 3.63 7.09
CA GLY A 110 -8.00 2.90 7.47
C GLY A 110 -7.17 2.57 6.25
N VAL A 111 -6.17 1.70 6.44
CA VAL A 111 -5.28 1.28 5.37
C VAL A 111 -4.75 -0.13 5.63
N ILE A 112 -4.58 -0.90 4.57
CA ILE A 112 -3.97 -2.23 4.63
C ILE A 112 -2.69 -2.17 3.80
N PRO A 113 -1.50 -2.35 4.40
CA PRO A 113 -0.23 -2.32 3.66
C PRO A 113 0.00 -3.62 2.91
N GLY A 114 0.85 -3.58 1.90
CA GLY A 114 1.25 -4.74 1.10
C GLY A 114 2.20 -5.66 1.87
N ALA A 115 1.64 -6.45 2.77
CA ALA A 115 2.39 -7.44 3.55
C ALA A 115 1.54 -8.70 3.70
N PRO A 116 2.18 -9.86 3.85
CA PRO A 116 1.41 -11.08 4.13
C PRO A 116 0.54 -10.89 5.38
N GLN A 117 -0.73 -11.19 5.24
CA GLN A 117 -1.69 -11.06 6.34
C GLN A 117 -1.93 -12.44 6.96
N ILE A 118 -2.08 -12.46 8.27
CA ILE A 118 -2.42 -13.70 8.98
C ILE A 118 -3.90 -13.99 8.70
N PRO A 119 -4.24 -15.20 8.20
CA PRO A 119 -5.66 -15.53 7.97
C PRO A 119 -6.47 -15.37 9.25
N VAL A 120 -7.60 -14.70 9.15
CA VAL A 120 -8.49 -14.49 10.30
C VAL A 120 -9.42 -15.69 10.47
N LYS A 121 -9.76 -16.35 9.36
CA LYS A 121 -10.68 -17.49 9.37
C LYS A 121 -10.43 -18.36 8.14
N ASP A 122 -10.45 -19.64 8.34
CA ASP A 122 -10.48 -20.61 7.25
C ASP A 122 -11.94 -20.89 6.88
N LEU A 123 -12.27 -20.68 5.62
CA LEU A 123 -13.63 -20.92 5.14
C LEU A 123 -13.83 -22.40 4.84
N THR A 124 -14.91 -22.95 5.33
CA THR A 124 -15.30 -24.35 5.11
C THR A 124 -16.56 -24.41 4.24
N ALA A 125 -16.90 -25.63 3.80
CA ALA A 125 -18.12 -25.82 3.02
C ALA A 125 -19.38 -25.35 3.76
N ALA A 126 -19.37 -25.35 5.10
CA ALA A 126 -20.48 -24.88 5.92
C ALA A 126 -20.67 -23.36 5.89
N ASP A 127 -19.62 -22.62 5.54
CA ASP A 127 -19.68 -21.16 5.44
C ASP A 127 -20.25 -20.68 4.10
N ILE A 128 -20.45 -21.59 3.14
CA ILE A 128 -20.91 -21.24 1.80
C ILE A 128 -22.44 -21.43 1.74
N PRO A 129 -23.20 -20.39 1.42
CA PRO A 129 -24.65 -20.53 1.30
C PRO A 129 -25.05 -21.59 0.27
N ILE A 130 -25.99 -22.45 0.62
CA ILE A 130 -26.45 -23.56 -0.22
C ILE A 130 -27.23 -23.05 -1.43
N ASP A 131 -27.92 -21.93 -1.27
CA ASP A 131 -28.84 -21.39 -2.28
C ASP A 131 -28.15 -20.51 -3.34
N ARG A 132 -26.82 -20.39 -3.29
CA ARG A 132 -26.08 -19.58 -4.28
C ARG A 132 -25.25 -20.46 -5.19
N ALA A 133 -25.25 -20.10 -6.46
CA ALA A 133 -24.39 -20.77 -7.45
C ALA A 133 -22.92 -20.59 -7.05
N LYS A 134 -22.17 -21.68 -7.15
CA LYS A 134 -20.73 -21.68 -6.86
C LYS A 134 -19.99 -21.73 -8.18
N ASP A 135 -19.20 -20.72 -8.44
CA ASP A 135 -18.28 -20.71 -9.58
C ASP A 135 -16.86 -20.85 -9.03
N VAL A 136 -16.23 -21.96 -9.35
CA VAL A 136 -14.88 -22.25 -8.88
C VAL A 136 -13.97 -22.44 -10.09
N GLN A 137 -13.09 -21.49 -10.29
CA GLN A 137 -12.09 -21.55 -11.35
C GLN A 137 -10.78 -22.07 -10.75
N PHE A 138 -10.49 -23.36 -10.98
CA PHE A 138 -9.28 -23.99 -10.44
C PHE A 138 -8.01 -23.51 -11.11
N ARG A 139 -8.08 -23.07 -12.35
CA ARG A 139 -6.93 -22.54 -13.09
C ARG A 139 -7.34 -21.30 -13.87
N PRO A 140 -6.63 -20.20 -13.69
CA PRO A 140 -6.90 -19.02 -14.51
C PRO A 140 -6.56 -19.27 -15.97
N SER A 141 -7.17 -18.53 -16.87
CA SER A 141 -6.86 -18.55 -18.29
C SER A 141 -5.38 -18.31 -18.52
N ALA A 142 -4.82 -18.90 -19.58
CA ALA A 142 -3.42 -18.67 -19.96
C ALA A 142 -3.14 -17.18 -20.21
N PHE A 143 -4.16 -16.43 -20.64
CA PHE A 143 -4.04 -15.00 -20.88
C PHE A 143 -4.05 -14.15 -19.62
N GLU A 144 -4.48 -14.73 -18.49
CA GLU A 144 -4.54 -14.05 -17.19
C GLU A 144 -3.30 -14.34 -16.34
N ARG A 145 -2.46 -15.26 -16.78
CA ARG A 145 -1.25 -15.62 -16.05
C ARG A 145 -0.06 -14.85 -16.62
N PHE A 146 0.80 -14.41 -15.74
CA PHE A 146 2.05 -13.75 -16.13
C PHE A 146 3.22 -14.42 -15.41
N ASN A 147 4.31 -14.58 -16.11
CA ASN A 147 5.54 -15.21 -15.58
C ASN A 147 6.72 -14.23 -15.55
N HIS A 148 6.41 -12.96 -15.86
CA HIS A 148 7.41 -11.90 -15.89
C HIS A 148 6.78 -10.57 -15.54
N LEU A 149 7.48 -9.80 -14.73
CA LEU A 149 7.05 -8.47 -14.34
C LEU A 149 8.14 -7.46 -14.67
N SER A 150 7.80 -6.42 -15.37
CA SER A 150 8.68 -5.28 -15.65
C SER A 150 7.97 -3.99 -15.30
N GLY A 151 8.72 -2.92 -15.08
CA GLY A 151 8.14 -1.65 -14.75
C GLY A 151 9.18 -0.55 -14.75
N GLN A 152 8.79 0.62 -14.33
CA GLN A 152 9.67 1.77 -14.18
C GLN A 152 9.55 2.35 -12.77
N PHE A 153 10.61 3.00 -12.32
CA PHE A 153 10.63 3.71 -11.06
C PHE A 153 11.42 5.00 -11.22
N THR A 154 11.17 5.94 -10.31
CA THR A 154 11.94 7.18 -10.26
C THR A 154 12.71 7.22 -8.94
N SER A 155 13.93 7.76 -8.99
CA SER A 155 14.76 7.89 -7.79
C SER A 155 15.50 9.22 -7.81
N ILE A 156 16.01 9.60 -6.65
CA ILE A 156 16.87 10.78 -6.53
C ILE A 156 18.17 10.57 -7.33
N GLU A 157 18.66 9.33 -7.35
CA GLU A 157 19.90 8.95 -8.04
C GLU A 157 19.80 9.19 -9.55
N SER A 158 18.59 9.03 -10.12
CA SER A 158 18.32 9.27 -11.55
C SER A 158 17.81 10.68 -11.82
N MET A 159 17.95 11.60 -10.86
CA MET A 159 17.43 12.96 -10.96
C MET A 159 15.93 12.97 -11.30
N TRP A 160 15.19 12.04 -10.70
CA TRP A 160 13.75 11.86 -10.88
C TRP A 160 13.34 11.44 -12.31
N ASN A 161 14.28 11.04 -13.17
CA ASN A 161 13.96 10.47 -14.46
C ASN A 161 13.51 9.00 -14.30
N PRO A 162 12.56 8.54 -15.09
CA PRO A 162 12.14 7.14 -15.03
C PRO A 162 13.27 6.21 -15.43
N GLU A 163 13.54 5.21 -14.59
CA GLU A 163 14.47 4.12 -14.86
C GLU A 163 13.73 2.80 -14.92
N SER A 164 14.20 1.89 -15.77
CA SER A 164 13.60 0.56 -15.89
C SER A 164 13.93 -0.30 -14.67
N LEU A 165 12.90 -0.88 -14.07
CA LEU A 165 13.08 -1.88 -13.03
C LEU A 165 13.69 -3.14 -13.64
N LYS A 166 14.66 -3.75 -12.95
CA LYS A 166 15.20 -5.05 -13.36
C LYS A 166 14.05 -6.06 -13.42
N PRO A 167 13.80 -6.69 -14.58
CA PRO A 167 12.66 -7.60 -14.68
C PRO A 167 12.75 -8.76 -13.68
N VAL A 168 11.60 -9.10 -13.11
CA VAL A 168 11.46 -10.24 -12.20
C VAL A 168 10.81 -11.38 -12.98
N TYR A 169 11.39 -12.54 -12.95
CA TYR A 169 10.93 -13.73 -13.69
C TYR A 169 10.54 -14.83 -12.73
N VAL A 170 9.46 -15.54 -13.04
CA VAL A 170 9.12 -16.81 -12.39
C VAL A 170 9.68 -17.94 -13.27
N ASN A 171 10.91 -18.33 -13.02
CA ASN A 171 11.65 -19.28 -13.86
C ASN A 171 10.95 -20.63 -13.98
N ALA A 172 10.28 -21.08 -12.91
CA ALA A 172 9.53 -22.35 -12.94
C ALA A 172 8.38 -22.30 -13.96
N ASP A 173 7.68 -21.18 -14.03
CA ASP A 173 6.56 -21.03 -14.97
C ASP A 173 7.06 -20.87 -16.41
N ILE A 174 8.16 -20.15 -16.60
CA ILE A 174 8.81 -20.02 -17.93
C ILE A 174 9.22 -21.40 -18.43
N ALA A 175 9.85 -22.23 -17.58
CA ALA A 175 10.25 -23.60 -17.94
C ALA A 175 9.06 -24.49 -18.23
N ALA A 176 7.92 -24.30 -17.57
CA ALA A 176 6.67 -25.02 -17.83
C ALA A 176 6.05 -24.60 -19.15
N ASP A 177 6.05 -23.34 -19.45
CA ASP A 177 5.54 -22.81 -20.73
C ASP A 177 6.37 -23.28 -21.92
N UNK A 178 7.48 -23.29 -21.68
CA UNK A 178 8.30 -23.70 -22.60
C UNK A 178 8.09 -25.03 -22.99
N ARG A 179 7.85 -25.89 -22.06
CA ARG A 179 7.55 -27.30 -22.33
C ARG A 179 6.21 -27.49 -23.07
N CYS A 180 5.28 -26.61 -22.84
CA CYS A 180 3.98 -26.62 -23.52
C CYS A 180 4.12 -26.22 -25.00
N GLY A 181 5.04 -25.29 -25.28
CA GLY A 181 5.30 -24.81 -26.66
C GLY A 181 5.99 -25.82 -27.55
N THR A 182 6.79 -26.73 -26.96
CA THR A 182 7.49 -27.78 -27.74
C THR A 182 6.61 -28.98 -28.14
N ARG A 183 5.35 -29.00 -27.68
CA ARG A 183 4.42 -30.08 -28.08
C ARG A 183 3.65 -29.78 -29.38
N ARG A 184 3.99 -28.71 -30.09
CA ARG A 184 3.43 -28.43 -31.42
C ARG A 184 4.43 -28.74 -32.54
N ALA A 185 4.71 -30.02 -32.73
CA ALA A 185 5.35 -30.55 -33.96
C ALA A 185 4.54 -31.74 -34.46
#